data_518b8cc64e8cca18dbc4c57cf7ae7f8a
#
_entry.id   518b8cc64e8cca18dbc4c57cf7ae7f8a
#
_cell.length_a   1.000
_cell.length_b   1.000
_cell.length_c   1.000
_cell.angle_alpha   90.00
_cell.angle_beta   90.00
_cell.angle_gamma   90.00
#
_symmetry.space_group_name_H-M   'P 1'
#
loop_
_entity.id
_entity.type
_entity.pdbx_description
1 polymer ?
#
loop_
_entity_poly.entity_id
_entity_poly.type
_entity_poly.pdbx_seq_one_letter_code
_entity_poly.pdbx_strand_id
1 'polypeptide(L)'
;MCDFFGLNQANIEIDPKSDSSPTSVVKYAKSLISKNKIDPYDHVYCVIDRDTHQDFQQALDQVASFKNKDTKLHIVLSVPCFEYWILLHFIYTTKPFGVSGDSPCQELVDSELKQYIPNYEKGNTSMLTDLVKGQLDVAIANAKRAYNEAIKRGTENPKTEIHILVEYLKNLKN
;
A
#
# COMPACT_ATOMS: atom_id res chain seq x y z
N MET A 1 -4.66 -8.67 -10.02
CA MET A 1 -3.63 -9.06 -9.02
C MET A 1 -3.65 -10.56 -8.74
N CYS A 2 -4.79 -11.16 -8.35
CA CYS A 2 -4.86 -12.61 -8.09
C CYS A 2 -4.43 -13.45 -9.30
N ASP A 3 -4.91 -13.16 -10.51
CA ASP A 3 -4.54 -13.87 -11.74
C ASP A 3 -3.04 -13.72 -12.05
N PHE A 4 -2.47 -12.53 -11.80
CA PHE A 4 -1.04 -12.27 -12.00
C PHE A 4 -0.16 -13.14 -11.11
N PHE A 5 -0.54 -13.30 -9.85
CA PHE A 5 0.18 -14.17 -8.92
C PHE A 5 -0.27 -15.63 -9.01
N GLY A 6 -1.30 -15.96 -9.85
CA GLY A 6 -1.93 -17.29 -9.92
C GLY A 6 -2.43 -17.76 -8.56
N LEU A 7 -2.90 -16.81 -7.73
CA LEU A 7 -3.47 -17.08 -6.43
C LEU A 7 -4.88 -17.64 -6.60
N ASN A 8 -5.24 -18.59 -5.75
CA ASN A 8 -6.62 -19.08 -5.72
C ASN A 8 -7.53 -17.94 -5.21
N GLN A 9 -8.39 -17.43 -6.07
CA GLN A 9 -9.32 -16.35 -5.75
C GLN A 9 -10.29 -16.73 -4.62
N ALA A 10 -10.52 -18.02 -4.38
CA ALA A 10 -11.33 -18.49 -3.25
C ALA A 10 -10.73 -18.13 -1.87
N ASN A 11 -9.42 -17.89 -1.80
CA ASN A 11 -8.69 -17.60 -0.57
C ASN A 11 -8.32 -16.12 -0.39
N ILE A 12 -8.65 -15.26 -1.36
CA ILE A 12 -8.30 -13.84 -1.33
C ILE A 12 -9.51 -13.00 -1.73
N GLU A 13 -9.97 -12.17 -0.81
CA GLU A 13 -10.98 -11.17 -1.05
C GLU A 13 -10.35 -9.78 -1.14
N ILE A 14 -10.70 -9.01 -2.17
CA ILE A 14 -10.32 -7.61 -2.33
C ILE A 14 -11.59 -6.79 -2.28
N ASP A 15 -11.75 -6.00 -1.22
CA ASP A 15 -12.94 -5.17 -1.03
C ASP A 15 -12.60 -3.67 -1.11
N PRO A 16 -13.03 -2.98 -2.19
CA PRO A 16 -12.78 -1.55 -2.39
C PRO A 16 -13.87 -0.65 -1.77
N LYS A 17 -14.81 -1.20 -1.00
CA LYS A 17 -16.01 -0.47 -0.53
C LYS A 17 -15.77 0.43 0.67
N SER A 18 -14.55 0.48 1.21
CA SER A 18 -14.24 1.43 2.28
C SER A 18 -14.20 2.86 1.74
N ASP A 19 -14.51 3.81 2.61
CA ASP A 19 -14.19 5.22 2.38
C ASP A 19 -12.66 5.42 2.34
N SER A 20 -12.20 6.56 1.81
CA SER A 20 -10.76 6.80 1.55
C SER A 20 -9.95 7.20 2.78
N SER A 21 -10.57 7.60 3.91
CA SER A 21 -9.80 8.01 5.08
C SER A 21 -9.20 6.82 5.83
N PRO A 22 -7.99 6.93 6.40
CA PRO A 22 -7.32 5.86 7.14
C PRO A 22 -8.20 5.21 8.21
N THR A 23 -8.88 6.02 9.04
CA THR A 23 -9.77 5.48 10.08
C THR A 23 -11.01 4.80 9.53
N SER A 24 -11.54 5.26 8.40
CA SER A 24 -12.70 4.63 7.74
C SER A 24 -12.34 3.26 7.19
N VAL A 25 -11.18 3.11 6.56
CA VAL A 25 -10.66 1.81 6.09
C VAL A 25 -10.54 0.82 7.25
N VAL A 26 -9.94 1.24 8.37
CA VAL A 26 -9.77 0.37 9.54
C VAL A 26 -11.12 0.01 10.19
N LYS A 27 -12.03 0.96 10.32
CA LYS A 27 -13.38 0.70 10.85
C LYS A 27 -14.14 -0.28 9.97
N TYR A 28 -14.07 -0.12 8.66
CA TYR A 28 -14.70 -1.02 7.71
C TYR A 28 -14.12 -2.43 7.83
N ALA A 29 -12.80 -2.60 7.84
CA ALA A 29 -12.14 -3.89 8.02
C ALA A 29 -12.59 -4.58 9.33
N LYS A 30 -12.62 -3.84 10.45
CA LYS A 30 -13.10 -4.38 11.74
C LYS A 30 -14.56 -4.81 11.67
N SER A 31 -15.41 -4.11 10.91
CA SER A 31 -16.81 -4.49 10.72
C SER A 31 -16.96 -5.79 9.92
N LEU A 32 -16.13 -5.98 8.88
CA LEU A 32 -16.08 -7.22 8.11
C LEU A 32 -15.63 -8.39 8.97
N ILE A 33 -14.55 -8.24 9.73
CA ILE A 33 -14.06 -9.27 10.66
C ILE A 33 -15.17 -9.66 11.67
N SER A 34 -15.89 -8.68 12.20
CA SER A 34 -16.95 -8.96 13.18
C SER A 34 -18.16 -9.69 12.60
N LYS A 35 -18.44 -9.51 11.31
CA LYS A 35 -19.55 -10.18 10.60
C LYS A 35 -19.18 -11.60 10.15
N ASN A 36 -17.91 -11.84 9.80
CA ASN A 36 -17.46 -13.12 9.25
C ASN A 36 -16.95 -14.07 10.37
N LYS A 37 -17.87 -14.47 11.25
CA LYS A 37 -17.53 -15.33 12.41
C LYS A 37 -17.52 -16.84 12.10
N ILE A 38 -18.16 -17.25 11.02
CA ILE A 38 -18.31 -18.67 10.67
C ILE A 38 -17.06 -19.14 9.90
N ASP A 39 -16.55 -18.27 9.02
CA ASP A 39 -15.35 -18.52 8.21
C ASP A 39 -14.43 -17.29 8.32
N PRO A 40 -13.67 -17.16 9.44
CA PRO A 40 -12.90 -15.96 9.71
C PRO A 40 -11.70 -15.88 8.78
N TYR A 41 -11.34 -14.63 8.42
CA TYR A 41 -10.08 -14.37 7.71
C TYR A 41 -8.87 -14.65 8.63
N ASP A 42 -7.84 -15.30 8.13
CA ASP A 42 -6.55 -15.42 8.85
C ASP A 42 -5.87 -14.05 8.97
N HIS A 43 -5.87 -13.30 7.87
CA HIS A 43 -5.23 -12.00 7.77
C HIS A 43 -6.11 -10.99 7.03
N VAL A 44 -6.21 -9.78 7.56
CA VAL A 44 -6.85 -8.63 6.91
C VAL A 44 -5.84 -7.50 6.80
N TYR A 45 -5.65 -6.97 5.61
CA TYR A 45 -4.70 -5.90 5.31
C TYR A 45 -5.44 -4.62 4.93
N CYS A 46 -5.26 -3.56 5.72
CA CYS A 46 -5.70 -2.20 5.42
C CYS A 46 -4.59 -1.50 4.64
N VAL A 47 -4.78 -1.31 3.34
CA VAL A 47 -3.84 -0.57 2.50
C VAL A 47 -4.23 0.89 2.54
N ILE A 48 -3.37 1.75 3.05
CA ILE A 48 -3.64 3.17 3.27
C ILE A 48 -2.48 4.06 2.86
N ASP A 49 -2.82 5.25 2.40
CA ASP A 49 -1.90 6.33 2.13
C ASP A 49 -1.85 7.28 3.32
N ARG A 50 -0.68 7.80 3.65
CA ARG A 50 -0.59 8.83 4.69
C ARG A 50 -1.09 10.18 4.17
N ASP A 51 -0.64 10.58 2.99
CA ASP A 51 -0.88 11.89 2.35
C ASP A 51 -1.10 13.03 3.38
N THR A 52 -2.19 13.77 3.27
CA THR A 52 -2.56 14.89 4.18
C THR A 52 -3.56 14.49 5.27
N HIS A 53 -3.85 13.19 5.44
CA HIS A 53 -4.84 12.70 6.38
C HIS A 53 -4.43 12.92 7.83
N GLN A 54 -5.20 13.72 8.57
CA GLN A 54 -4.96 14.01 9.99
C GLN A 54 -5.30 12.85 10.92
N ASP A 55 -6.19 11.94 10.49
CA ASP A 55 -6.66 10.78 11.26
C ASP A 55 -5.75 9.55 11.16
N PHE A 56 -4.60 9.70 10.48
CA PHE A 56 -3.64 8.62 10.26
C PHE A 56 -3.16 7.95 11.56
N GLN A 57 -2.72 8.75 12.56
CA GLN A 57 -2.26 8.19 13.84
C GLN A 57 -3.36 7.42 14.55
N GLN A 58 -4.59 7.91 14.49
CA GLN A 58 -5.74 7.22 15.07
C GLN A 58 -6.00 5.85 14.40
N ALA A 59 -5.78 5.75 13.09
CA ALA A 59 -5.89 4.47 12.37
C ALA A 59 -4.84 3.46 12.86
N LEU A 60 -3.56 3.91 13.02
CA LEU A 60 -2.50 3.07 13.58
C LEU A 60 -2.85 2.55 14.97
N ASP A 61 -3.32 3.43 15.86
CA ASP A 61 -3.70 3.09 17.23
C ASP A 61 -4.86 2.09 17.27
N GLN A 62 -5.83 2.24 16.36
CA GLN A 62 -6.96 1.32 16.22
C GLN A 62 -6.53 -0.08 15.81
N VAL A 63 -5.53 -0.22 14.96
CA VAL A 63 -4.98 -1.53 14.56
C VAL A 63 -4.10 -2.09 15.66
N ALA A 64 -3.22 -1.29 16.27
CA ALA A 64 -2.36 -1.72 17.37
C ALA A 64 -3.16 -2.25 18.58
N SER A 65 -4.31 -1.63 18.85
CA SER A 65 -5.21 -2.05 19.96
C SER A 65 -6.17 -3.19 19.57
N PHE A 66 -6.26 -3.56 18.29
CA PHE A 66 -7.17 -4.61 17.84
C PHE A 66 -6.72 -5.98 18.32
N LYS A 67 -7.62 -6.70 18.95
CA LYS A 67 -7.40 -8.09 19.41
C LYS A 67 -8.52 -8.96 18.89
N ASN A 68 -8.15 -9.98 18.14
CA ASN A 68 -9.02 -11.04 17.69
C ASN A 68 -8.23 -12.35 17.74
N LYS A 69 -8.86 -13.47 18.11
CA LYS A 69 -8.17 -14.75 18.26
C LYS A 69 -7.92 -15.45 16.93
N ASP A 70 -8.79 -15.21 15.95
CA ASP A 70 -8.81 -15.93 14.67
C ASP A 70 -8.21 -15.09 13.54
N THR A 71 -8.33 -13.75 13.61
CA THR A 71 -7.95 -12.83 12.55
C THR A 71 -6.86 -11.87 12.99
N LYS A 72 -5.81 -11.72 12.19
CA LYS A 72 -4.78 -10.68 12.35
C LYS A 72 -5.09 -9.49 11.43
N LEU A 73 -5.16 -8.30 12.02
CA LEU A 73 -5.37 -7.05 11.29
C LEU A 73 -4.03 -6.32 11.09
N HIS A 74 -3.74 -5.94 9.86
CA HIS A 74 -2.50 -5.30 9.46
C HIS A 74 -2.77 -3.96 8.76
N ILE A 75 -1.83 -3.03 8.89
CA ILE A 75 -1.74 -1.86 8.01
C ILE A 75 -0.61 -2.09 7.02
N VAL A 76 -0.82 -1.67 5.79
CA VAL A 76 0.18 -1.55 4.74
C VAL A 76 0.19 -0.10 4.29
N LEU A 77 1.26 0.58 4.62
CA LEU A 77 1.38 2.02 4.51
C LEU A 77 2.17 2.45 3.27
N SER A 78 1.72 3.52 2.62
CA SER A 78 2.52 4.30 1.67
C SER A 78 2.60 5.77 2.09
N VAL A 79 3.80 6.35 2.00
CA VAL A 79 4.09 7.74 2.28
C VAL A 79 4.91 8.31 1.12
N PRO A 80 4.44 9.33 0.43
CA PRO A 80 3.18 10.02 0.66
C PRO A 80 1.94 9.23 0.25
N CYS A 81 2.01 8.42 -0.81
CA CYS A 81 0.89 7.69 -1.39
C CYS A 81 1.34 6.45 -2.16
N PHE A 82 0.38 5.65 -2.64
CA PHE A 82 0.61 4.42 -3.40
C PHE A 82 1.44 4.65 -4.67
N GLU A 83 1.37 5.82 -5.26
CA GLU A 83 2.14 6.19 -6.45
C GLU A 83 3.65 6.12 -6.21
N TYR A 84 4.12 6.23 -4.96
CA TYR A 84 5.53 5.97 -4.66
C TYR A 84 5.93 4.51 -4.95
N TRP A 85 5.07 3.55 -4.64
CA TRP A 85 5.28 2.15 -5.02
C TRP A 85 5.35 2.00 -6.55
N ILE A 86 4.48 2.70 -7.30
CA ILE A 86 4.51 2.67 -8.78
C ILE A 86 5.85 3.23 -9.28
N LEU A 87 6.30 4.36 -8.74
CA LEU A 87 7.58 4.98 -9.14
C LEU A 87 8.76 4.04 -8.94
N LEU A 88 8.77 3.24 -7.89
CA LEU A 88 9.85 2.30 -7.58
C LEU A 88 9.98 1.15 -8.60
N HIS A 89 9.04 0.96 -9.51
CA HIS A 89 9.20 0.05 -10.65
C HIS A 89 10.18 0.60 -11.69
N PHE A 90 10.39 1.91 -11.72
CA PHE A 90 11.23 2.58 -12.71
C PHE A 90 12.55 3.04 -12.14
N ILE A 91 12.52 3.63 -10.95
CA ILE A 91 13.70 4.24 -10.34
C ILE A 91 13.72 4.05 -8.83
N TYR A 92 14.92 3.88 -8.29
CA TYR A 92 15.15 4.01 -6.86
C TYR A 92 15.31 5.48 -6.48
N THR A 93 14.50 5.94 -5.53
CA THR A 93 14.63 7.29 -4.96
C THR A 93 14.23 7.29 -3.49
N THR A 94 14.86 8.14 -2.69
CA THR A 94 14.50 8.47 -1.32
C THR A 94 14.35 9.99 -1.13
N LYS A 95 14.16 10.72 -2.25
CA LYS A 95 13.87 12.15 -2.23
C LYS A 95 12.54 12.39 -1.50
N PRO A 96 12.50 13.26 -0.48
CA PRO A 96 11.25 13.62 0.18
C PRO A 96 10.35 14.43 -0.75
N PHE A 97 9.03 14.28 -0.59
CA PHE A 97 8.00 15.00 -1.34
C PHE A 97 7.20 15.92 -0.42
N GLY A 98 6.58 16.97 -0.96
CA GLY A 98 5.82 17.98 -0.22
C GLY A 98 6.66 19.14 0.29
N VAL A 99 7.86 19.32 -0.26
CA VAL A 99 8.76 20.43 0.12
C VAL A 99 8.37 21.74 -0.59
N SER A 100 7.73 21.63 -1.75
CA SER A 100 7.33 22.77 -2.59
C SER A 100 6.04 23.48 -2.14
N GLY A 101 5.31 22.93 -1.14
CA GLY A 101 4.05 23.44 -0.67
C GLY A 101 2.80 22.82 -1.33
N ASP A 102 2.99 22.01 -2.36
CA ASP A 102 1.94 21.18 -2.96
C ASP A 102 1.66 19.94 -2.10
N SER A 103 0.55 19.24 -2.38
CA SER A 103 0.33 17.92 -1.81
C SER A 103 1.52 17.01 -2.15
N PRO A 104 2.12 16.31 -1.16
CA PRO A 104 3.26 15.43 -1.39
C PRO A 104 3.01 14.40 -2.49
N CYS A 105 1.80 13.87 -2.58
CA CYS A 105 1.41 12.93 -3.62
C CYS A 105 1.36 13.60 -5.00
N GLN A 106 0.83 14.81 -5.09
CA GLN A 106 0.76 15.57 -6.35
C GLN A 106 2.16 15.91 -6.85
N GLU A 107 3.06 16.35 -5.95
CA GLU A 107 4.46 16.61 -6.29
C GLU A 107 5.14 15.36 -6.85
N LEU A 108 4.98 14.20 -6.19
CA LEU A 108 5.52 12.93 -6.65
C LEU A 108 5.03 12.57 -8.06
N VAL A 109 3.72 12.69 -8.30
CA VAL A 109 3.12 12.37 -9.59
C VAL A 109 3.64 13.29 -10.68
N ASP A 110 3.60 14.60 -10.46
CA ASP A 110 3.90 15.58 -11.49
C ASP A 110 5.41 15.72 -11.76
N SER A 111 6.25 15.65 -10.72
CA SER A 111 7.68 15.85 -10.86
C SER A 111 8.47 14.60 -11.22
N GLU A 112 7.97 13.40 -10.84
CA GLU A 112 8.73 12.17 -11.01
C GLU A 112 7.96 11.12 -11.83
N LEU A 113 6.74 10.72 -11.43
CA LEU A 113 6.05 9.60 -12.04
C LEU A 113 5.69 9.84 -13.51
N LYS A 114 5.25 11.05 -13.84
CA LYS A 114 4.91 11.44 -15.22
C LYS A 114 6.10 11.44 -16.19
N GLN A 115 7.33 11.42 -15.70
CA GLN A 115 8.50 11.23 -16.56
C GLN A 115 8.54 9.82 -17.17
N TYR A 116 7.98 8.82 -16.48
CA TYR A 116 7.91 7.42 -16.89
C TYR A 116 6.55 7.03 -17.46
N ILE A 117 5.49 7.67 -16.97
CA ILE A 117 4.11 7.47 -17.41
C ILE A 117 3.49 8.84 -17.70
N PRO A 118 3.75 9.44 -18.88
CA PRO A 118 3.30 10.81 -19.18
C PRO A 118 1.81 11.06 -19.01
N ASN A 119 0.98 10.06 -19.30
CA ASN A 119 -0.48 10.13 -19.20
C ASN A 119 -1.01 9.44 -17.93
N TYR A 120 -0.23 9.43 -16.85
CA TYR A 120 -0.68 8.85 -15.59
C TYR A 120 -1.91 9.58 -15.05
N GLU A 121 -2.96 8.81 -14.80
CA GLU A 121 -4.18 9.26 -14.13
C GLU A 121 -4.45 8.38 -12.91
N LYS A 122 -4.69 9.01 -11.76
CA LYS A 122 -4.98 8.28 -10.52
C LYS A 122 -6.25 7.45 -10.67
N GLY A 123 -6.17 6.16 -10.31
CA GLY A 123 -7.29 5.21 -10.45
C GLY A 123 -7.37 4.50 -11.79
N ASN A 124 -6.60 4.89 -12.81
CA ASN A 124 -6.52 4.13 -14.06
C ASN A 124 -5.54 2.96 -13.91
N THR A 125 -6.09 1.78 -13.69
CA THR A 125 -5.30 0.55 -13.44
C THR A 125 -4.89 -0.19 -14.71
N SER A 126 -5.48 0.12 -15.88
CA SER A 126 -5.23 -0.63 -17.12
C SER A 126 -3.78 -0.54 -17.59
N MET A 127 -3.16 0.64 -17.42
CA MET A 127 -1.76 0.87 -17.77
C MET A 127 -0.78 0.20 -16.79
N LEU A 128 -1.19 -0.01 -15.53
CA LEU A 128 -0.30 -0.53 -14.50
C LEU A 128 -0.07 -2.03 -14.61
N THR A 129 -0.99 -2.78 -15.20
CA THR A 129 -0.92 -4.24 -15.24
C THR A 129 0.30 -4.74 -16.02
N ASP A 130 0.59 -4.14 -17.16
CA ASP A 130 1.73 -4.56 -18.01
C ASP A 130 3.06 -4.06 -17.44
N LEU A 131 3.08 -2.86 -16.85
CA LEU A 131 4.24 -2.30 -16.16
C LEU A 131 4.68 -3.15 -14.96
N VAL A 132 3.74 -3.53 -14.13
CA VAL A 132 3.99 -4.34 -12.93
C VAL A 132 4.54 -5.72 -13.30
N LYS A 133 4.07 -6.32 -14.40
CA LYS A 133 4.50 -7.66 -14.84
C LYS A 133 6.01 -7.76 -15.09
N GLY A 134 6.61 -6.74 -15.70
CA GLY A 134 8.01 -6.77 -16.10
C GLY A 134 9.00 -6.29 -15.05
N GLN A 135 8.55 -5.48 -14.06
CA GLN A 135 9.43 -4.75 -13.15
C GLN A 135 9.14 -5.02 -11.66
N LEU A 136 8.31 -6.00 -11.34
CA LEU A 136 7.89 -6.26 -9.96
C LEU A 136 9.06 -6.55 -9.02
N ASP A 137 10.03 -7.37 -9.44
CA ASP A 137 11.17 -7.72 -8.60
C ASP A 137 12.11 -6.52 -8.39
N VAL A 138 12.21 -5.63 -9.39
CA VAL A 138 12.90 -4.35 -9.26
C VAL A 138 12.21 -3.45 -8.23
N ALA A 139 10.89 -3.33 -8.33
CA ALA A 139 10.11 -2.54 -7.37
C ALA A 139 10.23 -3.06 -5.94
N ILE A 140 10.18 -4.38 -5.74
CA ILE A 140 10.38 -5.02 -4.43
C ILE A 140 11.78 -4.67 -3.88
N ALA A 141 12.83 -4.82 -4.69
CA ALA A 141 14.20 -4.53 -4.27
C ALA A 141 14.37 -3.04 -3.91
N ASN A 142 13.87 -2.13 -4.76
CA ASN A 142 13.91 -0.69 -4.53
C ASN A 142 13.13 -0.30 -3.27
N ALA A 143 11.92 -0.85 -3.06
CA ALA A 143 11.10 -0.56 -1.90
C ALA A 143 11.75 -1.04 -0.60
N LYS A 144 12.31 -2.24 -0.57
CA LYS A 144 13.07 -2.75 0.58
C LYS A 144 14.24 -1.86 0.94
N ARG A 145 15.00 -1.45 -0.07
CA ARG A 145 16.14 -0.56 0.13
C ARG A 145 15.68 0.78 0.69
N ALA A 146 14.65 1.40 0.10
CA ALA A 146 14.11 2.68 0.54
C ALA A 146 13.54 2.59 1.96
N TYR A 147 12.79 1.52 2.27
CA TYR A 147 12.23 1.27 3.59
C TYR A 147 13.33 1.18 4.67
N ASN A 148 14.37 0.37 4.42
CA ASN A 148 15.49 0.20 5.34
C ASN A 148 16.27 1.51 5.54
N GLU A 149 16.42 2.31 4.48
CA GLU A 149 17.10 3.60 4.54
C GLU A 149 16.27 4.63 5.32
N ALA A 150 14.95 4.65 5.13
CA ALA A 150 14.04 5.48 5.90
C ALA A 150 14.12 5.19 7.40
N ILE A 151 14.13 3.92 7.80
CA ILE A 151 14.31 3.49 9.20
C ILE A 151 15.65 3.97 9.74
N LYS A 152 16.75 3.75 9.02
CA LYS A 152 18.10 4.15 9.46
C LYS A 152 18.23 5.66 9.67
N ARG A 153 17.55 6.45 8.83
CA ARG A 153 17.57 7.92 8.89
C ARG A 153 16.52 8.50 9.84
N GLY A 154 15.60 7.69 10.37
CA GLY A 154 14.47 8.18 11.17
C GLY A 154 13.50 9.04 10.35
N THR A 155 13.37 8.79 9.04
CA THR A 155 12.46 9.52 8.14
C THR A 155 11.26 8.67 7.76
N GLU A 156 10.13 9.34 7.47
CA GLU A 156 8.91 8.66 7.06
C GLU A 156 8.53 8.95 5.60
N ASN A 157 9.15 9.94 4.98
CA ASN A 157 8.80 10.39 3.62
C ASN A 157 10.06 10.43 2.72
N PRO A 158 10.11 9.61 1.66
CA PRO A 158 9.09 8.63 1.27
C PRO A 158 9.33 7.22 1.89
N LYS A 159 8.26 6.44 2.02
CA LYS A 159 8.32 5.04 2.49
C LYS A 159 7.12 4.26 1.95
N THR A 160 7.27 2.97 1.64
CA THR A 160 6.14 2.10 1.33
C THR A 160 6.35 0.69 1.89
N GLU A 161 5.27 0.09 2.37
CA GLU A 161 5.20 -1.28 2.88
C GLU A 161 4.53 -2.24 1.88
N ILE A 162 4.13 -1.75 0.70
CA ILE A 162 3.48 -2.58 -0.32
C ILE A 162 4.32 -3.81 -0.69
N HIS A 163 5.65 -3.68 -0.72
CA HIS A 163 6.54 -4.81 -0.99
C HIS A 163 6.36 -5.96 0.01
N ILE A 164 6.05 -5.67 1.28
CA ILE A 164 5.82 -6.68 2.32
C ILE A 164 4.56 -7.49 1.98
N LEU A 165 3.46 -6.79 1.63
CA LEU A 165 2.22 -7.43 1.21
C LEU A 165 2.42 -8.25 -0.07
N VAL A 166 3.12 -7.70 -1.06
CA VAL A 166 3.40 -8.38 -2.33
C VAL A 166 4.21 -9.65 -2.11
N GLU A 167 5.24 -9.63 -1.27
CA GLU A 167 6.04 -10.81 -0.94
C GLU A 167 5.22 -11.85 -0.18
N TYR A 168 4.38 -11.42 0.77
CA TYR A 168 3.44 -12.32 1.44
C TYR A 168 2.53 -13.03 0.43
N LEU A 169 1.92 -12.28 -0.49
CA LEU A 169 1.06 -12.85 -1.54
C LEU A 169 1.82 -13.79 -2.49
N LYS A 170 3.08 -13.46 -2.86
CA LYS A 170 3.91 -14.37 -3.66
C LYS A 170 4.16 -15.71 -2.95
N ASN A 171 4.29 -15.70 -1.64
CA ASN A 171 4.59 -16.89 -0.83
C ASN A 171 3.34 -17.71 -0.49
N LEU A 172 2.13 -17.18 -0.66
CA LEU A 172 0.88 -17.97 -0.48
C LEU A 172 0.70 -19.08 -1.52
N LYS A 173 1.51 -19.09 -2.59
CA LYS A 173 1.48 -20.12 -3.63
C LYS A 173 2.16 -21.44 -3.24
N ASN A 174 3.02 -21.38 -2.27
CA ASN A 174 3.81 -22.51 -1.79
C ASN A 174 3.17 -23.04 -0.50
#